data_23965a85a009d6438609e9531639e448
#
_entry.id   23965a85a009d6438609e9531639e448
#
_cell.length_a   1.000
_cell.length_b   1.000
_cell.length_c   1.000
_cell.angle_alpha   90.00
_cell.angle_beta   90.00
_cell.angle_gamma   90.00
#
_symmetry.space_group_name_H-M   'P 1'
#
loop_
_entity.id
_entity.type
_entity.pdbx_description
1 polymer ?
#
loop_
_entity_poly.entity_id
_entity_poly.type
_entity_poly.pdbx_seq_one_letter_code
_entity_poly.pdbx_strand_id
1 'polypeptide(L)'
;MPSVAIHCKSSITDGMGHIYRQINLANXLKKQGWEVSFYIPDFAPAIDLLTQAEFTSVIMDSESSIAEYLDKFFDFVIXDMQDTTESLVSSVKTCTRYIASFEDLGEGRNHVDILIDSNLAPSETKNLPSSTRGLLGPDYSVLHPDFAYYHAQSRHFGASSQAALVSMGATDPKNLTVPLTSFLLQEKHDLKLTVLIGHNANITPELNKLSNQFQLLNILGPVSNMAQILWEHDAVVCSGGVTLHEAMAVGTPAFVVNQVAHQQTKARFVEKSGAAINLGIGTQYDGKKLREALGFKKPKLESMSLKAKQLIDGQGVFRVIDAMNKLIKI
;
A
#
# COMPACT_ATOMS: atom_id res chain seq x y z
N MET A 1 -20.61 20.77 6.80
CA MET A 1 -19.47 20.14 6.10
C MET A 1 -19.06 18.95 6.95
N PRO A 2 -19.04 17.73 6.40
CA PRO A 2 -18.66 16.59 7.23
C PRO A 2 -17.19 16.69 7.63
N SER A 3 -16.85 16.08 8.77
CA SER A 3 -15.51 16.17 9.33
C SER A 3 -14.96 14.78 9.67
N VAL A 4 -13.66 14.59 9.44
CA VAL A 4 -12.99 13.33 9.77
C VAL A 4 -11.63 13.59 10.45
N ALA A 5 -11.40 12.88 11.55
CA ALA A 5 -10.10 12.79 12.20
C ALA A 5 -9.46 11.46 11.80
N ILE A 6 -8.25 11.51 11.27
CA ILE A 6 -7.52 10.32 10.82
C ILE A 6 -6.32 10.09 11.76
N HIS A 7 -6.35 8.97 12.48
CA HIS A 7 -5.23 8.53 13.29
C HIS A 7 -4.56 7.33 12.62
N CYS A 8 -3.31 7.48 12.25
CA CYS A 8 -2.57 6.39 11.63
C CYS A 8 -1.15 6.28 12.14
N LYS A 9 -0.70 5.03 12.30
CA LYS A 9 0.67 4.72 12.71
C LYS A 9 1.66 5.08 11.61
N SER A 10 2.82 5.54 12.06
CA SER A 10 3.98 5.72 11.19
C SER A 10 5.24 5.68 12.03
N SER A 11 6.21 4.91 11.60
CA SER A 11 7.51 4.78 12.26
C SER A 11 8.50 4.12 11.31
N ILE A 12 9.73 3.97 11.74
CA ILE A 12 10.74 3.22 10.99
C ILE A 12 10.29 1.75 10.80
N THR A 13 9.67 1.16 11.83
CA THR A 13 9.25 -0.25 11.81
C THR A 13 7.89 -0.46 11.13
N ASP A 14 6.91 0.41 11.36
CA ASP A 14 5.59 0.31 10.73
C ASP A 14 5.62 0.73 9.25
N GLY A 15 6.58 1.58 8.91
CA GLY A 15 6.70 2.11 7.55
C GLY A 15 5.76 3.29 7.31
N MET A 16 5.60 3.62 6.03
CA MET A 16 4.81 4.79 5.59
C MET A 16 3.51 4.39 4.85
N GLY A 17 3.22 3.08 4.77
CA GLY A 17 2.07 2.59 4.00
C GLY A 17 0.74 3.15 4.49
N HIS A 18 0.57 3.23 5.82
CA HIS A 18 -0.64 3.78 6.44
C HIS A 18 -0.84 5.25 6.05
N ILE A 19 0.21 6.07 6.14
CA ILE A 19 0.15 7.51 5.79
C ILE A 19 -0.21 7.69 4.31
N TYR A 20 0.47 6.96 3.39
CA TYR A 20 0.18 7.07 1.95
C TYR A 20 -1.28 6.69 1.66
N ARG A 21 -1.74 5.60 2.26
CA ARG A 21 -3.13 5.15 2.09
C ARG A 21 -4.12 6.21 2.58
N GLN A 22 -3.86 6.78 3.75
CA GLN A 22 -4.76 7.77 4.33
C GLN A 22 -4.71 9.10 3.58
N ILE A 23 -3.58 9.51 3.03
CA ILE A 23 -3.50 10.69 2.15
C ILE A 23 -4.35 10.47 0.89
N ASN A 24 -4.31 9.27 0.30
CA ASN A 24 -5.15 8.97 -0.87
C ASN A 24 -6.64 9.11 -0.53
N LEU A 25 -7.06 8.59 0.63
CA LEU A 25 -8.45 8.72 1.09
C LEU A 25 -8.79 10.18 1.39
N ALA A 26 -7.94 10.87 2.13
CA ALA A 26 -8.11 12.26 2.54
C ALA A 26 -8.26 13.20 1.34
N ASN A 27 -7.47 13.04 0.34
CA ASN A 27 -7.58 13.81 -0.90
C ASN A 27 -8.95 13.67 -1.57
N UNK A 28 -9.51 12.54 -1.51
CA UNK A 28 -10.63 12.28 -2.02
C UNK A 28 -11.68 12.78 -1.32
N LEU A 29 -11.68 12.71 0.01
CA LEU A 29 -12.66 13.33 0.90
C LEU A 29 -12.66 14.87 0.78
N LYS A 30 -11.51 15.47 0.83
CA LYS A 30 -11.35 16.93 0.68
C LYS A 30 -12.02 17.43 -0.61
N LYS A 31 -11.86 16.72 -1.72
CA LYS A 31 -12.50 17.06 -3.00
C LYS A 31 -14.04 16.96 -2.93
N GLN A 32 -14.59 16.18 -2.00
CA GLN A 32 -16.03 16.07 -1.77
C GLN A 32 -16.51 17.02 -0.66
N GLY A 33 -15.67 17.93 -0.21
CA GLY A 33 -16.03 18.95 0.76
C GLY A 33 -15.97 18.51 2.23
N TRP A 34 -15.19 17.46 2.52
CA TRP A 34 -14.94 17.06 3.90
C TRP A 34 -13.81 17.89 4.52
N GLU A 35 -13.96 18.20 5.79
CA GLU A 35 -12.86 18.71 6.61
C GLU A 35 -12.05 17.51 7.12
N VAL A 36 -10.73 17.51 6.89
CA VAL A 36 -9.85 16.38 7.24
C VAL A 36 -8.71 16.87 8.13
N SER A 37 -8.51 16.21 9.26
CA SER A 37 -7.40 16.47 10.20
C SER A 37 -6.67 15.16 10.51
N PHE A 38 -5.34 15.22 10.55
CA PHE A 38 -4.51 14.05 10.88
C PHE A 38 -4.01 14.16 12.33
N TYR A 39 -3.94 13.01 12.99
CA TYR A 39 -3.45 12.83 14.37
C TYR A 39 -2.41 11.72 14.32
N ILE A 40 -1.13 12.07 14.43
CA ILE A 40 -0.04 11.13 14.15
C ILE A 40 1.06 11.19 15.22
N PRO A 41 1.83 10.11 15.40
CA PRO A 41 3.02 10.16 16.25
C PRO A 41 4.07 11.14 15.70
N ASP A 42 5.00 11.56 16.54
CA ASP A 42 6.12 12.42 16.14
C ASP A 42 7.09 11.61 15.25
N PHE A 43 6.86 11.66 13.95
CA PHE A 43 7.70 11.00 12.95
C PHE A 43 7.90 11.94 11.76
N ALA A 44 9.06 12.59 11.70
CA ALA A 44 9.32 13.66 10.74
C ALA A 44 8.97 13.30 9.29
N PRO A 45 9.29 12.07 8.75
CA PRO A 45 8.92 11.78 7.36
C PRO A 45 7.40 11.80 7.11
N ALA A 46 6.59 11.39 8.10
CA ALA A 46 5.13 11.44 7.96
C ALA A 46 4.61 12.88 8.01
N ILE A 47 5.19 13.69 8.92
CA ILE A 47 4.85 15.11 9.06
C ILE A 47 5.16 15.85 7.75
N ASP A 48 6.35 15.63 7.20
CA ASP A 48 6.79 16.25 5.95
C ASP A 48 5.85 15.89 4.79
N LEU A 49 5.48 14.61 4.70
CA LEU A 49 4.59 14.12 3.65
C LEU A 49 3.19 14.74 3.75
N LEU A 50 2.64 14.85 4.97
CA LEU A 50 1.34 15.49 5.20
C LEU A 50 1.40 16.99 4.86
N THR A 51 2.49 17.66 5.24
CA THR A 51 2.71 19.08 4.92
C THR A 51 2.75 19.28 3.41
N GLN A 52 3.50 18.44 2.67
CA GLN A 52 3.56 18.48 1.20
C GLN A 52 2.18 18.22 0.56
N ALA A 53 1.35 17.38 1.21
CA ALA A 53 -0.01 17.08 0.74
C ALA A 53 -1.04 18.13 1.19
N GLU A 54 -0.61 19.19 1.86
CA GLU A 54 -1.44 20.31 2.34
C GLU A 54 -2.50 19.86 3.37
N PHE A 55 -2.12 18.95 4.26
CA PHE A 55 -2.95 18.54 5.41
C PHE A 55 -2.35 19.05 6.71
N THR A 56 -3.24 19.50 7.60
CA THR A 56 -2.85 19.80 8.98
C THR A 56 -2.69 18.51 9.78
N SER A 57 -1.70 18.47 10.66
CA SER A 57 -1.50 17.35 11.56
C SER A 57 -1.30 17.82 13.01
N VAL A 58 -1.91 17.10 13.92
CA VAL A 58 -1.68 17.22 15.36
C VAL A 58 -0.71 16.11 15.76
N ILE A 59 0.39 16.48 16.39
CA ILE A 59 1.40 15.52 16.84
C ILE A 59 0.98 15.00 18.21
N MET A 60 0.91 13.69 18.34
CA MET A 60 0.46 13.00 19.53
C MET A 60 1.62 12.31 20.24
N ASP A 61 1.57 12.28 21.56
CA ASP A 61 2.46 11.41 22.33
C ASP A 61 2.12 9.95 22.07
N SER A 62 3.15 9.10 22.01
CA SER A 62 3.00 7.70 21.64
C SER A 62 2.12 6.87 22.59
N GLU A 63 1.95 7.32 23.85
CA GLU A 63 1.18 6.62 24.87
C GLU A 63 -0.23 7.16 25.03
N SER A 64 -0.56 8.28 24.37
CA SER A 64 -1.85 8.95 24.53
C SER A 64 -2.91 8.40 23.57
N SER A 65 -4.16 8.44 24.01
CA SER A 65 -5.30 8.14 23.15
C SER A 65 -5.60 9.33 22.24
N ILE A 66 -5.96 9.08 20.99
CA ILE A 66 -6.42 10.14 20.08
C ILE A 66 -7.59 10.92 20.73
N ALA A 67 -8.43 10.29 21.51
CA ALA A 67 -9.57 10.95 22.17
C ALA A 67 -9.15 12.15 23.03
N GLU A 68 -7.90 12.16 23.54
CA GLU A 68 -7.37 13.27 24.36
C GLU A 68 -7.01 14.50 23.50
N TYR A 69 -6.84 14.32 22.21
CA TYR A 69 -6.43 15.38 21.27
C TYR A 69 -7.60 15.91 20.41
N LEU A 70 -8.76 15.21 20.41
CA LEU A 70 -9.91 15.65 19.61
C LEU A 70 -10.55 16.87 20.27
N ASP A 71 -10.50 18.00 19.58
CA ASP A 71 -10.96 19.30 20.08
C ASP A 71 -12.43 19.61 19.76
N LYS A 72 -13.08 18.73 19.00
CA LYS A 72 -14.49 18.85 18.60
C LYS A 72 -15.09 17.49 18.35
N PHE A 73 -16.39 17.45 18.10
CA PHE A 73 -17.11 16.24 17.73
C PHE A 73 -16.99 16.04 16.21
N PHE A 74 -16.50 14.86 15.79
CA PHE A 74 -16.31 14.53 14.39
C PHE A 74 -17.42 13.65 13.85
N ASP A 75 -17.68 13.71 12.52
CA ASP A 75 -18.59 12.75 11.88
C ASP A 75 -17.93 11.36 11.79
N PHE A 76 -16.62 11.32 11.54
CA PHE A 76 -15.84 10.08 11.53
C PHE A 76 -14.51 10.22 12.27
N VAL A 77 -14.09 9.14 12.95
CA VAL A 77 -12.68 8.91 13.32
C VAL A 77 -12.22 7.65 12.57
N ILE A 78 -11.08 7.73 11.98
CA ILE A 78 -10.45 6.61 11.27
C ILE A 78 -9.19 6.19 12.00
N UNK A 79 -8.91 4.93 12.49
CA UNK A 79 -7.94 4.41 13.02
C UNK A 79 -7.32 3.65 12.12
N ASP A 80 -6.19 3.85 11.68
CA ASP A 80 -5.35 3.01 10.80
C ASP A 80 -4.11 2.52 11.58
N MET A 81 -4.31 1.53 12.43
CA MET A 81 -3.37 1.19 13.49
C MET A 81 -3.03 -0.31 13.62
N GLN A 82 -3.56 -1.20 12.86
CA GLN A 82 -3.38 -2.66 12.90
C GLN A 82 -3.93 -3.38 14.15
N ASP A 83 -3.95 -2.77 15.34
CA ASP A 83 -4.30 -3.47 16.60
C ASP A 83 -4.98 -2.52 17.58
N THR A 84 -6.22 -2.12 17.29
CA THR A 84 -6.99 -1.29 18.23
C THR A 84 -7.51 -2.13 19.40
N THR A 85 -7.63 -1.50 20.57
CA THR A 85 -8.25 -2.10 21.75
C THR A 85 -9.71 -1.67 21.88
N GLU A 86 -10.51 -2.45 22.60
CA GLU A 86 -11.88 -2.05 22.93
C GLU A 86 -11.90 -0.73 23.71
N SER A 87 -10.95 -0.53 24.62
CA SER A 87 -10.86 0.70 25.43
C SER A 87 -10.61 1.94 24.55
N LEU A 88 -9.71 1.83 23.57
CA LEU A 88 -9.45 2.92 22.63
C LEU A 88 -10.72 3.26 21.83
N VAL A 89 -11.37 2.25 21.24
CA VAL A 89 -12.58 2.49 20.46
C VAL A 89 -13.69 3.10 21.32
N SER A 90 -13.85 2.64 22.58
CA SER A 90 -14.84 3.17 23.53
C SER A 90 -14.57 4.63 23.87
N SER A 91 -13.29 5.03 24.09
CA SER A 91 -12.95 6.42 24.35
C SER A 91 -13.26 7.31 23.13
N VAL A 92 -12.92 6.84 21.94
CA VAL A 92 -13.16 7.59 20.71
C VAL A 92 -14.65 7.78 20.42
N LYS A 93 -15.51 6.80 20.78
CA LYS A 93 -16.96 6.90 20.59
C LYS A 93 -17.60 8.12 21.25
N THR A 94 -16.97 8.67 22.29
CA THR A 94 -17.50 9.88 22.93
C THR A 94 -17.26 11.16 22.13
N CYS A 95 -16.36 11.10 21.12
CA CYS A 95 -15.89 12.25 20.35
C CYS A 95 -16.30 12.18 18.87
N THR A 96 -17.02 11.12 18.45
CA THR A 96 -17.35 10.94 17.05
C THR A 96 -18.69 10.23 16.86
N ARG A 97 -19.29 10.46 15.70
CA ARG A 97 -20.53 9.79 15.30
C ARG A 97 -20.28 8.36 14.81
N TYR A 98 -19.22 8.17 14.01
CA TYR A 98 -18.86 6.86 13.43
C TYR A 98 -17.37 6.62 13.53
N ILE A 99 -17.00 5.34 13.64
CA ILE A 99 -15.58 4.91 13.66
C ILE A 99 -15.34 3.93 12.53
N ALA A 100 -14.26 4.14 11.79
CA ALA A 100 -13.77 3.19 10.79
C ALA A 100 -12.35 2.74 11.18
N SER A 101 -12.05 1.44 11.01
CA SER A 101 -10.68 0.94 11.20
C SER A 101 -10.17 0.27 9.92
N PHE A 102 -8.84 0.34 9.73
CA PHE A 102 -8.16 -0.21 8.56
C PHE A 102 -7.24 -1.36 8.96
N GLU A 103 -7.45 -2.52 8.31
CA GLU A 103 -6.58 -3.71 8.45
C GLU A 103 -6.32 -4.04 9.92
N ASP A 104 -7.36 -3.91 10.73
CA ASP A 104 -7.29 -3.99 12.18
C ASP A 104 -7.37 -5.45 12.63
N LEU A 105 -6.36 -5.92 13.35
CA LEU A 105 -6.27 -7.27 13.88
C LEU A 105 -6.62 -7.32 15.38
N GLY A 106 -6.79 -6.15 15.99
CA GLY A 106 -7.10 -6.01 17.41
C GLY A 106 -8.57 -6.30 17.74
N GLU A 107 -8.87 -6.43 19.03
CA GLU A 107 -10.24 -6.67 19.48
C GLU A 107 -11.16 -5.47 19.25
N GLY A 108 -10.60 -4.25 19.18
CA GLY A 108 -11.36 -3.03 18.91
C GLY A 108 -12.12 -3.06 17.58
N ARG A 109 -11.63 -3.83 16.59
CA ARG A 109 -12.30 -3.97 15.28
C ARG A 109 -13.75 -4.44 15.39
N ASN A 110 -14.10 -5.10 16.50
CA ASN A 110 -15.45 -5.61 16.74
C ASN A 110 -16.41 -4.51 17.23
N HIS A 111 -15.89 -3.32 17.52
CA HIS A 111 -16.63 -2.21 18.11
C HIS A 111 -16.71 -0.99 17.20
N VAL A 112 -16.16 -1.08 15.96
CA VAL A 112 -16.23 0.01 14.96
C VAL A 112 -17.46 -0.13 14.06
N ASP A 113 -17.84 0.95 13.39
CA ASP A 113 -18.97 0.95 12.45
C ASP A 113 -18.55 0.36 11.08
N ILE A 114 -17.32 0.65 10.64
CA ILE A 114 -16.79 0.11 9.38
C ILE A 114 -15.40 -0.50 9.63
N LEU A 115 -15.21 -1.75 9.22
CA LEU A 115 -13.88 -2.35 9.11
C LEU A 115 -13.49 -2.42 7.63
N ILE A 116 -12.41 -1.74 7.24
CA ILE A 116 -11.86 -1.79 5.88
C ILE A 116 -10.63 -2.70 5.90
N ASP A 117 -10.67 -3.83 5.19
CA ASP A 117 -9.50 -4.71 5.13
C ASP A 117 -9.36 -5.34 3.74
N SER A 118 -8.45 -4.78 2.96
CA SER A 118 -8.18 -5.26 1.60
C SER A 118 -7.48 -6.62 1.55
N ASN A 119 -7.05 -7.15 2.70
CA ASN A 119 -6.36 -8.45 2.80
C ASN A 119 -7.28 -9.59 3.19
N LEU A 120 -8.42 -9.30 3.81
CA LEU A 120 -9.35 -10.33 4.28
C LEU A 120 -10.24 -10.83 3.14
N ALA A 121 -10.51 -12.12 3.14
CA ALA A 121 -11.47 -12.69 2.21
C ALA A 121 -12.89 -12.30 2.63
N PRO A 122 -13.81 -12.09 1.67
CA PRO A 122 -15.22 -11.82 2.02
C PRO A 122 -15.87 -12.88 2.91
N SER A 123 -15.40 -14.11 2.85
CA SER A 123 -15.90 -15.20 3.72
C SER A 123 -15.63 -14.95 5.21
N GLU A 124 -14.70 -14.07 5.55
CA GLU A 124 -14.35 -13.76 6.94
C GLU A 124 -15.33 -12.76 7.59
N THR A 125 -16.27 -12.20 6.83
CA THR A 125 -17.33 -11.34 7.36
C THR A 125 -18.16 -12.04 8.45
N LYS A 126 -18.23 -13.36 8.40
CA LYS A 126 -19.00 -14.14 9.39
C LYS A 126 -18.48 -13.96 10.82
N ASN A 127 -17.28 -13.48 10.99
CA ASN A 127 -16.67 -13.29 12.30
C ASN A 127 -16.82 -11.86 12.83
N LEU A 128 -17.49 -10.99 12.06
CA LEU A 128 -17.73 -9.60 12.49
C LEU A 128 -19.11 -9.50 13.15
N PRO A 129 -19.24 -8.67 14.19
CA PRO A 129 -20.56 -8.37 14.76
C PRO A 129 -21.48 -7.76 13.71
N SER A 130 -22.80 -7.98 13.87
CA SER A 130 -23.80 -7.41 12.94
C SER A 130 -23.80 -5.88 12.94
N SER A 131 -23.25 -5.24 13.97
CA SER A 131 -23.10 -3.80 14.06
C SER A 131 -21.93 -3.26 13.22
N THR A 132 -20.96 -4.11 12.85
CA THR A 132 -19.77 -3.71 12.09
C THR A 132 -19.95 -4.06 10.63
N ARG A 133 -19.89 -3.05 9.76
CA ARG A 133 -19.92 -3.26 8.31
C ARG A 133 -18.51 -3.58 7.81
N GLY A 134 -18.32 -4.79 7.28
CA GLY A 134 -17.04 -5.18 6.68
C GLY A 134 -16.94 -4.76 5.22
N LEU A 135 -15.93 -3.96 4.88
CA LEU A 135 -15.50 -3.66 3.51
C LEU A 135 -14.23 -4.50 3.26
N LEU A 136 -14.44 -5.76 2.90
CA LEU A 136 -13.38 -6.78 2.91
C LEU A 136 -13.00 -7.20 1.49
N GLY A 137 -11.71 -7.39 1.28
CA GLY A 137 -11.17 -7.88 0.02
C GLY A 137 -10.50 -6.79 -0.82
N PRO A 138 -9.82 -7.22 -1.90
CA PRO A 138 -9.01 -6.31 -2.71
C PRO A 138 -9.80 -5.18 -3.39
N ASP A 139 -11.12 -5.33 -3.55
CA ASP A 139 -12.00 -4.27 -4.06
C ASP A 139 -11.97 -2.99 -3.23
N TYR A 140 -11.53 -3.08 -1.98
CA TYR A 140 -11.46 -1.93 -1.06
C TYR A 140 -10.02 -1.44 -0.84
N SER A 141 -9.10 -1.82 -1.70
CA SER A 141 -7.73 -1.29 -1.66
C SER A 141 -7.72 0.22 -1.93
N VAL A 142 -7.33 1.00 -0.93
CA VAL A 142 -7.31 2.47 -1.04
C VAL A 142 -6.02 2.90 -1.72
N LEU A 143 -6.09 3.16 -3.02
CA LEU A 143 -4.99 3.59 -3.87
C LEU A 143 -5.26 4.99 -4.42
N HIS A 144 -4.22 5.65 -4.94
CA HIS A 144 -4.36 6.93 -5.63
C HIS A 144 -5.29 6.79 -6.86
N PRO A 145 -6.14 7.77 -7.17
CA PRO A 145 -7.06 7.66 -8.31
C PRO A 145 -6.40 7.34 -9.66
N ASP A 146 -5.14 7.70 -9.85
CA ASP A 146 -4.41 7.37 -11.08
C ASP A 146 -4.33 5.86 -11.34
N PHE A 147 -4.41 5.03 -10.29
CA PHE A 147 -4.43 3.58 -10.46
C PHE A 147 -5.67 3.11 -11.22
N ALA A 148 -6.83 3.74 -10.99
CA ALA A 148 -8.04 3.46 -11.77
C ALA A 148 -7.87 3.91 -13.24
N TYR A 149 -7.22 5.05 -13.47
CA TYR A 149 -6.95 5.53 -14.83
C TYR A 149 -6.08 4.53 -15.60
N TYR A 150 -4.92 4.11 -15.01
CA TYR A 150 -4.03 3.16 -15.68
C TYR A 150 -4.62 1.75 -15.74
N HIS A 151 -5.49 1.38 -14.80
CA HIS A 151 -6.25 0.13 -14.87
C HIS A 151 -7.04 0.04 -16.18
N ALA A 152 -7.69 1.13 -16.58
CA ALA A 152 -8.53 1.17 -17.78
C ALA A 152 -7.72 1.12 -19.09
N GLN A 153 -6.40 1.40 -19.03
CA GLN A 153 -5.58 1.39 -20.24
C GLN A 153 -5.24 -0.02 -20.71
N SER A 154 -5.16 -0.21 -22.01
CA SER A 154 -4.69 -1.48 -22.60
C SER A 154 -3.19 -1.61 -22.43
N ARG A 155 -2.76 -2.76 -21.94
CA ARG A 155 -1.35 -3.02 -21.68
C ARG A 155 -0.79 -3.97 -22.75
N HIS A 156 0.37 -3.61 -23.27
CA HIS A 156 1.04 -4.42 -24.32
C HIS A 156 2.43 -4.82 -23.85
N PHE A 157 2.75 -6.07 -23.96
CA PHE A 157 4.06 -6.63 -23.60
C PHE A 157 4.86 -6.96 -24.85
N GLY A 158 6.17 -6.77 -24.79
CA GLY A 158 7.12 -7.27 -25.79
C GLY A 158 7.22 -8.80 -25.74
N ALA A 159 8.08 -9.37 -26.56
CA ALA A 159 8.28 -10.83 -26.63
C ALA A 159 8.68 -11.42 -25.26
N SER A 160 9.39 -10.63 -24.44
CA SER A 160 9.76 -10.97 -23.06
C SER A 160 9.95 -9.68 -22.28
N SER A 161 10.07 -9.80 -20.96
CA SER A 161 10.32 -8.64 -20.09
C SER A 161 11.63 -7.95 -20.51
N GLN A 162 11.57 -6.65 -20.78
CA GLN A 162 12.72 -5.81 -21.13
C GLN A 162 12.98 -4.72 -20.10
N ALA A 163 11.96 -4.36 -19.33
CA ALA A 163 12.06 -3.31 -18.30
C ALA A 163 11.47 -3.81 -16.99
N ALA A 164 12.23 -3.72 -15.91
CA ALA A 164 11.77 -4.12 -14.59
C ALA A 164 11.99 -3.00 -13.57
N LEU A 165 11.09 -2.94 -12.60
CA LEU A 165 11.17 -2.03 -11.47
C LEU A 165 11.54 -2.83 -10.21
N VAL A 166 12.42 -2.30 -9.37
CA VAL A 166 12.63 -2.77 -7.99
C VAL A 166 12.06 -1.70 -7.05
N SER A 167 11.10 -2.09 -6.20
CA SER A 167 10.50 -1.18 -5.23
C SER A 167 10.20 -1.94 -3.93
N MET A 168 11.08 -1.81 -2.95
CA MET A 168 10.95 -2.54 -1.69
C MET A 168 10.19 -1.76 -0.61
N GLY A 169 9.51 -0.68 -1.01
CA GLY A 169 8.70 0.15 -0.11
C GLY A 169 9.48 1.36 0.40
N ALA A 170 8.84 2.14 1.27
CA ALA A 170 9.37 3.44 1.69
C ALA A 170 10.61 3.33 2.58
N THR A 171 10.76 2.25 3.33
CA THR A 171 11.82 2.11 4.35
C THR A 171 12.80 0.97 4.08
N ASP A 172 12.42 -0.03 3.30
CA ASP A 172 13.21 -1.25 3.02
C ASP A 172 13.93 -1.80 4.27
N PRO A 173 13.20 -2.17 5.33
CA PRO A 173 13.83 -2.51 6.62
C PRO A 173 14.74 -3.75 6.59
N LYS A 174 14.67 -4.57 5.56
CA LYS A 174 15.54 -5.74 5.38
C LYS A 174 16.69 -5.49 4.40
N ASN A 175 16.81 -4.26 3.90
CA ASN A 175 17.88 -3.85 2.96
C ASN A 175 17.91 -4.76 1.73
N LEU A 176 16.76 -5.08 1.15
CA LEU A 176 16.65 -6.02 0.02
C LEU A 176 16.90 -5.36 -1.34
N THR A 177 16.83 -4.04 -1.41
CA THR A 177 16.98 -3.30 -2.68
C THR A 177 18.31 -3.62 -3.37
N VAL A 178 19.44 -3.51 -2.66
CA VAL A 178 20.77 -3.73 -3.24
C VAL A 178 20.97 -5.18 -3.69
N PRO A 179 20.74 -6.20 -2.84
CA PRO A 179 20.95 -7.59 -3.29
C PRO A 179 20.03 -8.00 -4.43
N LEU A 180 18.78 -7.55 -4.45
CA LEU A 180 17.87 -7.85 -5.57
C LEU A 180 18.31 -7.15 -6.85
N THR A 181 18.74 -5.88 -6.77
CA THR A 181 19.28 -5.14 -7.92
C THR A 181 20.49 -5.86 -8.50
N SER A 182 21.45 -6.20 -7.62
CA SER A 182 22.68 -6.93 -8.04
C SER A 182 22.33 -8.25 -8.71
N PHE A 183 21.42 -9.03 -8.12
CA PHE A 183 20.97 -10.31 -8.68
C PHE A 183 20.39 -10.13 -10.09
N LEU A 184 19.47 -9.17 -10.26
CA LEU A 184 18.78 -8.94 -11.53
C LEU A 184 19.76 -8.54 -12.65
N LEU A 185 20.72 -7.66 -12.33
CA LEU A 185 21.74 -7.21 -13.29
C LEU A 185 22.69 -8.32 -13.70
N GLN A 186 23.00 -9.25 -12.79
CA GLN A 186 23.85 -10.41 -13.10
C GLN A 186 23.11 -11.46 -13.95
N GLU A 187 21.82 -11.64 -13.69
CA GLU A 187 21.03 -12.67 -14.40
C GLU A 187 20.58 -12.23 -15.79
N LYS A 188 20.42 -10.91 -16.02
CA LYS A 188 19.91 -10.42 -17.28
C LYS A 188 20.53 -9.07 -17.65
N HIS A 189 21.65 -9.13 -18.36
CA HIS A 189 22.48 -7.94 -18.68
C HIS A 189 21.79 -6.92 -19.59
N ASP A 190 20.79 -7.33 -20.38
CA ASP A 190 20.02 -6.46 -21.29
C ASP A 190 18.76 -5.88 -20.64
N LEU A 191 18.55 -6.12 -19.35
CA LEU A 191 17.38 -5.63 -18.62
C LEU A 191 17.52 -4.15 -18.32
N LYS A 192 16.56 -3.34 -18.74
CA LYS A 192 16.41 -1.95 -18.28
C LYS A 192 15.86 -2.02 -16.87
N LEU A 193 16.68 -1.70 -15.89
CA LEU A 193 16.30 -1.83 -14.48
C LEU A 193 16.15 -0.46 -13.85
N THR A 194 14.96 -0.20 -13.32
CA THR A 194 14.71 1.00 -12.51
C THR A 194 14.64 0.57 -11.04
N VAL A 195 15.33 1.29 -10.18
CA VAL A 195 15.28 1.07 -8.72
C VAL A 195 14.65 2.31 -8.10
N LEU A 196 13.54 2.11 -7.41
CA LEU A 196 12.84 3.19 -6.71
C LEU A 196 13.25 3.16 -5.23
N ILE A 197 13.85 4.25 -4.77
CA ILE A 197 14.25 4.44 -3.39
C ILE A 197 13.14 5.22 -2.68
N GLY A 198 12.62 4.64 -1.59
CA GLY A 198 11.55 5.28 -0.82
C GLY A 198 12.01 6.49 -0.02
N HIS A 199 11.08 7.23 0.56
CA HIS A 199 11.34 8.48 1.29
C HIS A 199 12.34 8.32 2.44
N ASN A 200 12.36 7.14 3.07
CA ASN A 200 13.19 6.90 4.25
C ASN A 200 14.34 5.93 3.98
N ALA A 201 14.65 5.70 2.71
CA ALA A 201 15.79 4.90 2.31
C ALA A 201 16.80 5.80 1.59
N ASN A 202 18.07 5.49 1.73
CA ASN A 202 19.13 6.26 1.11
C ASN A 202 19.74 5.50 -0.07
N ILE A 203 20.23 6.23 -1.05
CA ILE A 203 21.05 5.65 -2.10
C ILE A 203 22.39 5.26 -1.46
N THR A 204 22.62 3.97 -1.34
CA THR A 204 23.85 3.48 -0.70
C THR A 204 25.05 3.57 -1.65
N PRO A 205 26.30 3.58 -1.10
CA PRO A 205 27.49 3.52 -1.94
C PRO A 205 27.50 2.31 -2.88
N GLU A 206 26.95 1.18 -2.44
CA GLU A 206 26.87 -0.04 -3.26
C GLU A 206 25.93 0.18 -4.45
N LEU A 207 24.79 0.83 -4.24
CA LEU A 207 23.85 1.10 -5.32
C LEU A 207 24.44 2.10 -6.33
N ASN A 208 25.14 3.12 -5.84
CA ASN A 208 25.88 4.05 -6.70
C ASN A 208 26.96 3.32 -7.53
N LYS A 209 27.67 2.38 -6.92
CA LYS A 209 28.66 1.57 -7.64
C LYS A 209 28.01 0.76 -8.76
N LEU A 210 26.86 0.13 -8.49
CA LEU A 210 26.10 -0.61 -9.51
C LEU A 210 25.67 0.32 -10.65
N SER A 211 25.16 1.51 -10.33
CA SER A 211 24.73 2.49 -11.34
C SER A 211 25.88 2.93 -12.27
N ASN A 212 27.10 3.04 -11.70
CA ASN A 212 28.28 3.38 -12.52
C ASN A 212 28.73 2.21 -13.40
N GLN A 213 28.43 0.97 -13.01
CA GLN A 213 28.85 -0.23 -13.76
C GLN A 213 27.85 -0.65 -14.83
N PHE A 214 26.55 -0.38 -14.62
CA PHE A 214 25.50 -0.89 -15.49
C PHE A 214 24.69 0.26 -16.10
N GLN A 215 24.93 0.56 -17.38
CA GLN A 215 24.31 1.69 -18.08
C GLN A 215 22.77 1.62 -18.16
N LEU A 216 22.21 0.41 -18.04
CA LEU A 216 20.76 0.21 -18.09
C LEU A 216 20.10 0.28 -16.70
N LEU A 217 20.87 0.61 -15.65
CA LEU A 217 20.34 0.82 -14.30
C LEU A 217 20.02 2.30 -14.08
N ASN A 218 18.75 2.57 -13.79
CA ASN A 218 18.25 3.90 -13.41
C ASN A 218 17.84 3.90 -11.94
N ILE A 219 18.23 4.91 -11.19
CA ILE A 219 17.85 5.04 -9.77
C ILE A 219 16.97 6.27 -9.64
N LEU A 220 15.76 6.08 -9.11
CA LEU A 220 14.80 7.15 -8.83
C LEU A 220 14.64 7.31 -7.32
N GLY A 221 14.53 8.56 -6.89
CA GLY A 221 14.08 8.89 -5.54
C GLY A 221 12.55 8.73 -5.41
N PRO A 222 11.98 9.24 -4.32
CA PRO A 222 10.53 9.18 -4.14
C PRO A 222 9.77 9.84 -5.29
N VAL A 223 8.66 9.22 -5.68
CA VAL A 223 7.87 9.65 -6.84
C VAL A 223 6.41 9.90 -6.45
N SER A 224 5.76 10.81 -7.18
CA SER A 224 4.32 11.06 -7.03
C SER A 224 3.47 10.30 -8.06
N ASN A 225 4.11 9.76 -9.11
CA ASN A 225 3.41 9.12 -10.24
C ASN A 225 3.63 7.60 -10.28
N MET A 226 3.51 6.92 -9.14
CA MET A 226 3.79 5.48 -9.01
C MET A 226 2.96 4.63 -9.98
N ALA A 227 1.71 5.00 -10.23
CA ALA A 227 0.85 4.26 -11.16
C ALA A 227 1.44 4.26 -12.58
N GLN A 228 1.94 5.41 -13.03
CA GLN A 228 2.60 5.52 -14.34
C GLN A 228 3.87 4.68 -14.39
N ILE A 229 4.71 4.79 -13.38
CA ILE A 229 5.99 4.06 -13.33
C ILE A 229 5.73 2.55 -13.38
N LEU A 230 4.80 2.06 -12.57
CA LEU A 230 4.44 0.63 -12.62
C LEU A 230 3.91 0.24 -14.01
N TRP A 231 3.06 1.08 -14.60
CA TRP A 231 2.46 0.79 -15.91
C TRP A 231 3.51 0.75 -17.03
N GLU A 232 4.56 1.55 -16.94
CA GLU A 232 5.64 1.62 -17.95
C GLU A 232 6.64 0.45 -17.88
N HIS A 233 6.64 -0.34 -16.78
CA HIS A 233 7.56 -1.47 -16.61
C HIS A 233 6.86 -2.81 -16.86
N ASP A 234 7.57 -3.75 -17.50
CA ASP A 234 7.03 -5.09 -17.82
C ASP A 234 6.83 -5.95 -16.59
N ALA A 235 7.58 -5.68 -15.51
CA ALA A 235 7.48 -6.42 -14.25
C ALA A 235 8.00 -5.55 -13.09
N VAL A 236 7.57 -5.90 -11.88
CA VAL A 236 8.11 -5.30 -10.67
C VAL A 236 8.56 -6.36 -9.68
N VAL A 237 9.74 -6.17 -9.08
CA VAL A 237 10.16 -6.90 -7.89
C VAL A 237 9.82 -6.01 -6.70
N CYS A 238 8.93 -6.48 -5.83
CA CYS A 238 8.42 -5.64 -4.73
C CYS A 238 8.18 -6.43 -3.45
N SER A 239 7.91 -5.72 -2.36
CA SER A 239 7.45 -6.36 -1.12
C SER A 239 5.96 -6.68 -1.19
N GLY A 240 5.47 -7.51 -0.27
CA GLY A 240 4.04 -7.87 -0.16
C GLY A 240 3.20 -6.79 0.53
N GLY A 241 3.62 -5.52 0.45
CA GLY A 241 2.91 -4.36 1.01
C GLY A 241 1.97 -3.69 0.01
N VAL A 242 1.85 -2.37 0.12
CA VAL A 242 0.97 -1.56 -0.74
C VAL A 242 1.40 -1.66 -2.21
N THR A 243 2.71 -1.69 -2.48
CA THR A 243 3.22 -1.76 -3.87
C THR A 243 2.70 -2.99 -4.63
N LEU A 244 2.45 -4.11 -3.92
CA LEU A 244 1.83 -5.27 -4.56
C LEU A 244 0.41 -4.95 -5.05
N HIS A 245 -0.42 -4.26 -4.24
CA HIS A 245 -1.76 -3.83 -4.65
C HIS A 245 -1.70 -2.83 -5.81
N GLU A 246 -0.75 -1.90 -5.75
CA GLU A 246 -0.51 -0.92 -6.80
C GLU A 246 -0.17 -1.61 -8.13
N ALA A 247 0.75 -2.57 -8.10
CA ALA A 247 1.14 -3.35 -9.28
C ALA A 247 -0.05 -4.12 -9.87
N MET A 248 -0.86 -4.74 -9.00
CA MET A 248 -2.06 -5.46 -9.44
C MET A 248 -3.06 -4.53 -10.12
N ALA A 249 -3.27 -3.34 -9.55
CA ALA A 249 -4.25 -2.39 -10.09
C ALA A 249 -3.92 -2.00 -11.54
N VAL A 250 -2.65 -1.78 -11.86
CA VAL A 250 -2.24 -1.41 -13.23
C VAL A 250 -1.87 -2.61 -14.10
N GLY A 251 -1.91 -3.81 -13.53
CA GLY A 251 -1.62 -5.05 -14.25
C GLY A 251 -0.14 -5.27 -14.52
N THR A 252 0.75 -4.79 -13.66
CA THR A 252 2.18 -5.07 -13.77
C THR A 252 2.50 -6.40 -13.09
N PRO A 253 3.00 -7.42 -13.83
CA PRO A 253 3.42 -8.69 -13.23
C PRO A 253 4.37 -8.47 -12.05
N ALA A 254 4.03 -9.05 -10.88
CA ALA A 254 4.77 -8.81 -9.64
C ALA A 254 5.52 -10.05 -9.18
N PHE A 255 6.78 -9.87 -8.80
CA PHE A 255 7.66 -10.87 -8.21
C PHE A 255 7.93 -10.42 -6.78
N VAL A 256 7.37 -11.14 -5.79
CA VAL A 256 7.19 -10.64 -4.43
C VAL A 256 8.22 -11.23 -3.48
N VAL A 257 9.07 -10.39 -2.89
CA VAL A 257 9.97 -10.75 -1.80
C VAL A 257 9.46 -10.08 -0.52
N ASN A 258 8.84 -10.84 0.36
CA ASN A 258 8.21 -10.30 1.57
C ASN A 258 9.26 -9.83 2.57
N GLN A 259 9.04 -8.70 3.21
CA GLN A 259 9.94 -8.18 4.24
C GLN A 259 9.57 -8.71 5.64
N VAL A 260 8.29 -8.95 5.88
CA VAL A 260 7.77 -9.40 7.18
C VAL A 260 6.77 -10.54 6.97
N ALA A 261 6.57 -11.34 8.03
CA ALA A 261 5.81 -12.60 7.94
C ALA A 261 4.35 -12.38 7.50
N HIS A 262 3.68 -11.34 7.99
CA HIS A 262 2.27 -11.12 7.64
C HIS A 262 2.06 -10.83 6.14
N GLN A 263 3.06 -10.28 5.44
CA GLN A 263 2.97 -10.06 3.98
C GLN A 263 2.89 -11.37 3.19
N GLN A 264 3.39 -12.48 3.75
CA GLN A 264 3.36 -13.77 3.05
C GLN A 264 1.94 -14.27 2.78
N THR A 265 1.00 -14.01 3.68
CA THR A 265 -0.39 -14.44 3.49
C THR A 265 -0.98 -13.82 2.24
N LYS A 266 -0.80 -12.50 2.10
CA LYS A 266 -1.23 -11.75 0.91
C LYS A 266 -0.53 -12.28 -0.34
N ALA A 267 0.80 -12.41 -0.30
CA ALA A 267 1.59 -12.86 -1.45
C ALA A 267 1.17 -14.25 -1.93
N ARG A 268 0.88 -15.17 -0.99
CA ARG A 268 0.39 -16.52 -1.32
C ARG A 268 -0.99 -16.48 -1.97
N PHE A 269 -1.88 -15.63 -1.48
CA PHE A 269 -3.23 -15.47 -2.07
C PHE A 269 -3.11 -14.99 -3.53
N VAL A 270 -2.30 -13.96 -3.76
CA VAL A 270 -2.11 -13.40 -5.12
C VAL A 270 -1.41 -14.41 -6.03
N GLU A 271 -0.46 -15.19 -5.51
CA GLU A 271 0.20 -16.25 -6.30
C GLU A 271 -0.79 -17.33 -6.71
N LYS A 272 -1.68 -17.77 -5.79
CA LYS A 272 -2.70 -18.77 -6.10
C LYS A 272 -3.65 -18.33 -7.22
N SER A 273 -3.94 -17.03 -7.32
CA SER A 273 -4.73 -16.50 -8.43
C SER A 273 -3.94 -16.47 -9.75
N GLY A 274 -2.62 -16.58 -9.67
CA GLY A 274 -1.72 -16.50 -10.84
C GLY A 274 -1.36 -15.06 -11.22
N ALA A 275 -1.65 -14.09 -10.37
CA ALA A 275 -1.38 -12.67 -10.64
C ALA A 275 0.06 -12.25 -10.26
N ALA A 276 0.70 -13.01 -9.36
CA ALA A 276 2.07 -12.71 -8.92
C ALA A 276 2.86 -14.00 -8.71
N ILE A 277 4.15 -13.87 -8.50
CA ILE A 277 5.07 -14.96 -8.09
C ILE A 277 5.58 -14.61 -6.68
N ASN A 278 5.28 -15.46 -5.71
CA ASN A 278 5.80 -15.30 -4.35
C ASN A 278 7.18 -15.95 -4.25
N LEU A 279 8.19 -15.15 -3.94
CA LEU A 279 9.60 -15.57 -3.87
C LEU A 279 10.06 -15.88 -2.44
N GLY A 280 9.16 -15.74 -1.45
CA GLY A 280 9.52 -16.00 -0.06
C GLY A 280 9.77 -14.74 0.75
N ILE A 281 10.68 -14.81 1.72
CA ILE A 281 10.86 -13.75 2.71
C ILE A 281 12.33 -13.37 2.92
N GLY A 282 12.60 -12.06 2.97
CA GLY A 282 13.91 -11.53 3.32
C GLY A 282 15.01 -11.99 2.37
N THR A 283 16.21 -12.11 2.89
CA THR A 283 17.37 -12.54 2.12
C THR A 283 17.34 -14.02 1.73
N GLN A 284 16.38 -14.78 2.25
CA GLN A 284 16.18 -16.20 1.89
C GLN A 284 15.19 -16.37 0.74
N TYR A 285 14.99 -15.34 -0.07
CA TYR A 285 14.10 -15.43 -1.22
C TYR A 285 14.61 -16.47 -2.25
N ASP A 286 13.65 -17.02 -3.00
CA ASP A 286 13.93 -18.07 -4.01
C ASP A 286 14.51 -17.43 -5.30
N GLY A 287 15.85 -17.33 -5.34
CA GLY A 287 16.57 -16.78 -6.50
C GLY A 287 16.38 -17.61 -7.77
N LYS A 288 16.23 -18.95 -7.64
CA LYS A 288 15.96 -19.81 -8.81
C LYS A 288 14.60 -19.44 -9.44
N LYS A 289 13.57 -19.30 -8.61
CA LYS A 289 12.22 -18.92 -9.05
C LYS A 289 12.23 -17.50 -9.66
N LEU A 290 13.01 -16.57 -9.09
CA LEU A 290 13.16 -15.23 -9.66
C LEU A 290 13.82 -15.29 -11.05
N ARG A 291 14.89 -16.06 -11.19
CA ARG A 291 15.57 -16.27 -12.49
C ARG A 291 14.59 -16.81 -13.54
N GLU A 292 13.79 -17.81 -13.17
CA GLU A 292 12.75 -18.37 -14.07
C GLU A 292 11.74 -17.30 -14.48
N ALA A 293 11.31 -16.46 -13.50
CA ALA A 293 10.32 -15.40 -13.75
C ALA A 293 10.86 -14.32 -14.70
N LEU A 294 12.16 -14.00 -14.63
CA LEU A 294 12.80 -13.07 -15.58
C LEU A 294 12.76 -13.58 -17.02
N GLY A 295 12.64 -14.90 -17.20
CA GLY A 295 12.54 -15.54 -18.52
C GLY A 295 11.12 -15.60 -19.06
N PHE A 296 10.12 -15.12 -18.35
CA PHE A 296 8.72 -15.23 -18.80
C PHE A 296 8.51 -14.52 -20.13
N LYS A 297 7.81 -15.20 -21.03
CA LYS A 297 7.47 -14.70 -22.36
C LYS A 297 6.11 -13.98 -22.31
N LYS A 298 5.84 -13.24 -23.38
CA LYS A 298 4.62 -12.43 -23.53
C LYS A 298 3.34 -13.13 -23.05
N PRO A 299 2.99 -14.38 -23.47
CA PRO A 299 1.72 -14.97 -23.03
C PRO A 299 1.62 -15.13 -21.49
N LYS A 300 2.74 -15.41 -20.81
CA LYS A 300 2.75 -15.53 -19.35
C LYS A 300 2.56 -14.17 -18.68
N LEU A 301 3.27 -13.14 -19.18
CA LEU A 301 3.16 -11.78 -18.63
C LEU A 301 1.73 -11.23 -18.83
N GLU A 302 1.15 -11.43 -20.01
CA GLU A 302 -0.24 -11.04 -20.30
C GLU A 302 -1.24 -11.75 -19.38
N SER A 303 -1.05 -13.06 -19.19
CA SER A 303 -1.92 -13.82 -18.27
C SER A 303 -1.83 -13.29 -16.83
N MET A 304 -0.61 -13.00 -16.35
CA MET A 304 -0.42 -12.43 -15.01
C MET A 304 -1.09 -11.05 -14.89
N SER A 305 -0.89 -10.21 -15.91
CA SER A 305 -1.46 -8.86 -15.96
C SER A 305 -3.00 -8.89 -15.89
N LEU A 306 -3.63 -9.74 -16.72
CA LEU A 306 -5.09 -9.87 -16.72
C LEU A 306 -5.62 -10.33 -15.35
N LYS A 307 -4.98 -11.34 -14.76
CA LYS A 307 -5.37 -11.84 -13.44
C LYS A 307 -5.17 -10.80 -12.32
N ALA A 308 -4.11 -10.02 -12.44
CA ALA A 308 -3.83 -8.93 -11.49
C ALA A 308 -4.96 -7.89 -11.54
N LYS A 309 -5.32 -7.44 -12.73
CA LYS A 309 -6.39 -6.45 -12.93
C LYS A 309 -7.76 -6.97 -12.48
N GLN A 310 -8.01 -8.30 -12.56
CA GLN A 310 -9.25 -8.89 -12.04
C GLN A 310 -9.34 -8.84 -10.52
N LEU A 311 -8.22 -8.72 -9.82
CA LEU A 311 -8.20 -8.66 -8.35
C LEU A 311 -8.38 -7.24 -7.83
N ILE A 312 -7.76 -6.25 -8.48
CA ILE A 312 -7.79 -4.85 -8.00
C ILE A 312 -8.04 -3.93 -9.20
N ASP A 313 -9.13 -3.17 -9.16
CA ASP A 313 -9.52 -2.25 -10.22
C ASP A 313 -9.14 -0.79 -9.99
N GLY A 314 -8.50 -0.50 -8.85
CA GLY A 314 -8.12 0.87 -8.49
C GLY A 314 -9.27 1.74 -7.99
N GLN A 315 -10.48 1.20 -7.84
CA GLN A 315 -11.67 1.96 -7.44
C GLN A 315 -11.95 1.91 -5.92
N GLY A 316 -11.09 1.25 -5.16
CA GLY A 316 -11.34 0.99 -3.74
C GLY A 316 -11.55 2.26 -2.91
N VAL A 317 -10.78 3.32 -3.19
CA VAL A 317 -10.92 4.59 -2.47
C VAL A 317 -12.35 5.16 -2.61
N PHE A 318 -12.93 5.05 -3.80
CA PHE A 318 -14.28 5.57 -4.06
C PHE A 318 -15.34 4.71 -3.36
N ARG A 319 -15.15 3.39 -3.31
CA ARG A 319 -16.07 2.49 -2.59
C ARG A 319 -16.06 2.74 -1.09
N VAL A 320 -14.89 3.00 -0.51
CA VAL A 320 -14.77 3.33 0.91
C VAL A 320 -15.50 4.65 1.20
N ILE A 321 -15.26 5.68 0.40
CA ILE A 321 -15.93 6.99 0.57
C ILE A 321 -17.46 6.87 0.40
N ASP A 322 -17.92 6.11 -0.58
CA ASP A 322 -19.35 5.85 -0.77
C ASP A 322 -19.96 5.18 0.46
N ALA A 323 -19.25 4.23 1.07
CA ALA A 323 -19.74 3.57 2.28
C ALA A 323 -19.81 4.55 3.47
N MET A 324 -18.83 5.46 3.60
CA MET A 324 -18.84 6.52 4.64
C MET A 324 -20.00 7.50 4.41
N ASN A 325 -20.16 7.98 3.17
CA ASN A 325 -21.23 8.93 2.82
C ASN A 325 -22.62 8.35 3.11
N LYS A 326 -22.83 7.06 2.86
CA LYS A 326 -24.12 6.38 3.15
C LYS A 326 -24.48 6.41 4.63
N LEU A 327 -23.48 6.38 5.54
CA LEU A 327 -23.76 6.46 6.98
C LEU A 327 -24.16 7.87 7.39
N ILE A 328 -23.53 8.90 6.85
CA ILE A 328 -23.89 10.29 7.17
C ILE A 328 -24.98 10.87 6.27
N LYS A 329 -25.50 10.06 5.35
CA LYS A 329 -26.62 10.43 4.46
C LYS A 329 -26.32 11.66 3.58
N ILE A 330 -25.15 11.68 3.00
CA ILE A 330 -24.79 12.66 1.97
C ILE A 330 -25.09 12.10 0.58
#